data_fa6f34c7e615a748c4eb5c57c619c8c3
#
_entry.id   fa6f34c7e615a748c4eb5c57c619c8c3
#
_cell.length_a   1.000
_cell.length_b   1.000
_cell.length_c   1.000
_cell.angle_alpha   90.00
_cell.angle_beta   90.00
_cell.angle_gamma   90.00
#
_symmetry.space_group_name_H-M   'P 1'
#
loop_
_entity.id
_entity.type
_entity.pdbx_description
1 polymer ?
#
loop_
_entity_poly.entity_id
_entity_poly.type
_entity_poly.pdbx_seq_one_letter_code
_entity_poly.pdbx_strand_id
1 'polypeptide(L)'
;MATPTQVVLEFLKALEVPGGFPQAIRDFFTDRTRYLNVGMSDTTGIPDTVAFVEGFMASTTASYMTVDMLALAETGNKVLTERIDHLRNANGEAVLSLAVMGIFEVEGSKIAGWRDYFDTAGTAGASGG
;
A
#
# COMPACT_ATOMS: atom_id res chain seq x y z
N MET A 1 18.23 15.53 -0.77
CA MET A 1 17.86 14.12 -0.94
C MET A 1 16.76 13.72 0.04
N ALA A 2 15.74 13.05 -0.43
CA ALA A 2 14.67 12.60 0.45
C ALA A 2 15.16 11.48 1.37
N THR A 3 14.71 11.46 2.62
CA THR A 3 14.95 10.34 3.53
C THR A 3 14.00 9.19 3.18
N PRO A 4 14.30 7.95 3.61
CA PRO A 4 13.35 6.85 3.44
C PRO A 4 11.95 7.17 3.97
N THR A 5 11.85 7.80 5.14
CA THR A 5 10.56 8.21 5.70
C THR A 5 9.82 9.18 4.77
N GLN A 6 10.51 10.17 4.21
CA GLN A 6 9.88 11.12 3.30
C GLN A 6 9.33 10.43 2.05
N VAL A 7 10.09 9.49 1.47
CA VAL A 7 9.62 8.72 0.30
C VAL A 7 8.36 7.94 0.64
N VAL A 8 8.32 7.25 1.78
CA VAL A 8 7.15 6.47 2.20
C VAL A 8 5.94 7.37 2.44
N LEU A 9 6.11 8.51 3.13
CA LEU A 9 5.01 9.43 3.39
C LEU A 9 4.47 10.03 2.09
N GLU A 10 5.33 10.37 1.13
CA GLU A 10 4.90 10.85 -0.18
C GLU A 10 4.12 9.78 -0.95
N PHE A 11 4.59 8.52 -0.90
CA PHE A 11 3.88 7.39 -1.50
C PHE A 11 2.49 7.23 -0.90
N LEU A 12 2.38 7.18 0.42
CA LEU A 12 1.09 7.00 1.10
C LEU A 12 0.14 8.16 0.81
N LYS A 13 0.65 9.38 0.73
CA LYS A 13 -0.16 10.54 0.36
C LYS A 13 -0.71 10.45 -1.06
N ALA A 14 0.06 9.88 -1.98
CA ALA A 14 -0.38 9.71 -3.37
C ALA A 14 -1.57 8.74 -3.50
N LEU A 15 -1.82 7.90 -2.49
CA LEU A 15 -2.96 6.98 -2.48
C LEU A 15 -4.30 7.66 -2.19
N GLU A 16 -4.29 8.91 -1.73
CA GLU A 16 -5.46 9.60 -1.17
C GLU A 16 -6.42 10.16 -2.22
N VAL A 17 -6.15 9.94 -3.50
CA VAL A 17 -7.01 10.43 -4.59
C VAL A 17 -7.52 9.25 -5.42
N PRO A 18 -8.71 9.38 -6.07
CA PRO A 18 -9.20 8.33 -6.96
C PRO A 18 -8.17 7.95 -8.04
N GLY A 19 -7.93 6.65 -8.21
CA GLY A 19 -6.91 6.16 -9.14
C GLY A 19 -5.48 6.33 -8.66
N GLY A 20 -5.27 6.90 -7.46
CA GLY A 20 -3.93 7.20 -6.95
C GLY A 20 -3.09 5.98 -6.63
N PHE A 21 -3.69 4.87 -6.22
CA PHE A 21 -2.94 3.69 -5.83
C PHE A 21 -2.19 3.09 -7.04
N PRO A 22 -2.84 2.76 -8.16
CA PRO A 22 -2.09 2.29 -9.34
C PRO A 22 -1.04 3.30 -9.82
N GLN A 23 -1.37 4.58 -9.83
CA GLN A 23 -0.44 5.60 -10.28
C GLN A 23 0.78 5.73 -9.35
N ALA A 24 0.57 5.64 -8.04
CA ALA A 24 1.67 5.69 -7.07
C ALA A 24 2.62 4.50 -7.26
N ILE A 25 2.09 3.31 -7.58
CA ILE A 25 2.93 2.16 -7.91
C ILE A 25 3.80 2.46 -9.13
N ARG A 26 3.23 3.04 -10.17
CA ARG A 26 4.00 3.43 -11.37
C ARG A 26 5.09 4.44 -11.07
N ASP A 27 4.81 5.38 -10.16
CA ASP A 27 5.73 6.47 -9.85
C ASP A 27 6.83 6.07 -8.86
N PHE A 28 6.52 5.18 -7.90
CA PHE A 28 7.43 4.89 -6.77
C PHE A 28 8.06 3.50 -6.82
N PHE A 29 7.50 2.55 -7.56
CA PHE A 29 8.04 1.19 -7.65
C PHE A 29 9.06 1.07 -8.77
N THR A 30 9.82 -0.03 -8.76
CA THR A 30 10.68 -0.48 -9.84
C THR A 30 10.15 -1.80 -10.40
N ASP A 31 10.79 -2.31 -11.46
CA ASP A 31 10.45 -3.61 -12.02
C ASP A 31 10.80 -4.79 -11.10
N ARG A 32 11.49 -4.52 -9.98
CA ARG A 32 11.90 -5.53 -9.00
C ARG A 32 11.25 -5.35 -7.62
N THR A 33 10.44 -4.33 -7.44
CA THR A 33 9.76 -4.09 -6.16
C THR A 33 8.82 -5.24 -5.83
N ARG A 34 9.02 -5.86 -4.67
CA ARG A 34 8.13 -6.89 -4.16
C ARG A 34 7.13 -6.24 -3.21
N TYR A 35 5.86 -6.51 -3.45
CA TYR A 35 4.76 -6.09 -2.56
C TYR A 35 4.07 -7.33 -2.02
N LEU A 36 4.28 -7.60 -0.72
CA LEU A 36 3.77 -8.77 -0.03
C LEU A 36 2.71 -8.35 0.99
N ASN A 37 1.49 -8.83 0.83
CA ASN A 37 0.47 -8.83 1.86
C ASN A 37 0.43 -10.23 2.44
N VAL A 38 0.98 -10.41 3.63
CA VAL A 38 1.20 -11.73 4.21
C VAL A 38 -0.14 -12.47 4.35
N GLY A 39 -0.21 -13.65 3.75
CA GLY A 39 -1.42 -14.47 3.75
C GLY A 39 -2.44 -14.11 2.67
N MET A 40 -2.20 -13.10 1.85
CA MET A 40 -3.16 -12.65 0.84
C MET A 40 -2.58 -12.55 -0.57
N SER A 41 -1.45 -11.84 -0.76
CA SER A 41 -0.91 -11.60 -2.09
C SER A 41 0.58 -11.37 -2.06
N ASP A 42 1.23 -11.66 -3.19
CA ASP A 42 2.67 -11.47 -3.37
C ASP A 42 2.92 -11.14 -4.84
N THR A 43 3.29 -9.90 -5.10
CA THR A 43 3.56 -9.43 -6.47
C THR A 43 4.97 -8.88 -6.57
N THR A 44 5.56 -8.97 -7.77
CA THR A 44 6.86 -8.38 -8.08
C THR A 44 6.77 -7.60 -9.39
N GLY A 45 7.24 -6.37 -9.35
CA GLY A 45 7.25 -5.49 -10.51
C GLY A 45 5.96 -4.69 -10.69
N ILE A 46 6.04 -3.68 -11.53
CA ILE A 46 4.95 -2.70 -11.68
C ILE A 46 3.71 -3.31 -12.33
N PRO A 47 3.79 -4.04 -13.47
CA PRO A 47 2.58 -4.54 -14.12
C PRO A 47 1.75 -5.47 -13.24
N ASP A 48 2.39 -6.42 -12.57
CA ASP A 48 1.69 -7.39 -11.72
C ASP A 48 1.08 -6.72 -10.49
N THR A 49 1.79 -5.77 -9.90
CA THR A 49 1.30 -5.04 -8.74
C THR A 49 0.14 -4.14 -9.10
N VAL A 50 0.21 -3.43 -10.23
CA VAL A 50 -0.91 -2.60 -10.71
C VAL A 50 -2.15 -3.46 -10.96
N ALA A 51 -1.98 -4.61 -11.62
CA ALA A 51 -3.10 -5.53 -11.89
C ALA A 51 -3.75 -6.01 -10.59
N PHE A 52 -2.94 -6.40 -9.60
CA PHE A 52 -3.45 -6.81 -8.30
C PHE A 52 -4.24 -5.69 -7.61
N VAL A 53 -3.66 -4.49 -7.56
CA VAL A 53 -4.29 -3.35 -6.87
C VAL A 53 -5.59 -2.95 -7.58
N GLU A 54 -5.60 -2.89 -8.90
CA GLU A 54 -6.82 -2.56 -9.65
C GLU A 54 -7.92 -3.59 -9.39
N GLY A 55 -7.59 -4.88 -9.36
CA GLY A 55 -8.54 -5.94 -9.03
C GLY A 55 -9.06 -5.85 -7.61
N PHE A 56 -8.17 -5.59 -6.65
CA PHE A 56 -8.56 -5.45 -5.24
C PHE A 56 -9.45 -4.23 -5.02
N MET A 57 -9.11 -3.08 -5.59
CA MET A 57 -9.94 -1.88 -5.50
C MET A 57 -11.32 -2.11 -6.13
N ALA A 58 -11.38 -2.77 -7.29
CA ALA A 58 -12.66 -3.08 -7.94
C ALA A 58 -13.51 -4.03 -7.10
N SER A 59 -12.92 -5.08 -6.51
CA SER A 59 -13.66 -6.06 -5.72
C SER A 59 -14.23 -5.48 -4.43
N THR A 60 -13.58 -4.45 -3.88
CA THR A 60 -14.04 -3.76 -2.66
C THR A 60 -14.90 -2.53 -2.96
N THR A 61 -15.09 -2.17 -4.23
CA THR A 61 -15.71 -0.91 -4.67
C THR A 61 -14.96 0.33 -4.19
N ALA A 62 -13.68 0.19 -3.86
CA ALA A 62 -12.84 1.27 -3.39
C ALA A 62 -12.32 2.12 -4.57
N SER A 63 -12.16 3.39 -4.33
CA SER A 63 -11.67 4.38 -5.30
C SER A 63 -10.30 4.92 -4.91
N TYR A 64 -10.04 5.06 -3.62
CA TYR A 64 -8.77 5.56 -3.08
C TYR A 64 -8.55 5.03 -1.66
N MET A 65 -7.40 5.35 -1.08
CA MET A 65 -7.05 4.89 0.26
C MET A 65 -6.53 6.05 1.09
N THR A 66 -6.95 6.14 2.35
CA THR A 66 -6.37 7.05 3.33
C THR A 66 -5.72 6.25 4.45
N VAL A 67 -4.74 6.85 5.11
CA VAL A 67 -3.95 6.17 6.15
C VAL A 67 -3.93 7.01 7.41
N ASP A 68 -4.26 6.38 8.54
CA ASP A 68 -3.97 6.94 9.85
C ASP A 68 -2.64 6.34 10.32
N MET A 69 -1.60 7.16 10.39
CA MET A 69 -0.28 6.73 10.86
C MET A 69 -0.25 6.75 12.38
N LEU A 70 -0.17 5.58 13.01
CA LEU A 70 -0.16 5.46 14.47
C LEU A 70 1.26 5.51 15.03
N ALA A 71 2.23 4.88 14.34
CA ALA A 71 3.62 4.87 14.74
C ALA A 71 4.50 4.67 13.51
N LEU A 72 5.69 5.25 13.53
CA LEU A 72 6.64 5.14 12.45
C LEU A 72 8.05 5.15 13.03
N ALA A 73 8.92 4.27 12.49
CA ALA A 73 10.33 4.23 12.84
C ALA A 73 11.15 3.98 11.59
N GLU A 74 12.28 4.66 11.47
CA GLU A 74 13.23 4.46 10.38
C GLU A 74 14.49 3.79 10.90
N THR A 75 14.98 2.79 10.21
CA THR A 75 16.26 2.14 10.51
C THR A 75 16.97 1.78 9.21
N GLY A 76 18.11 2.44 8.94
CA GLY A 76 18.78 2.30 7.64
C GLY A 76 17.86 2.73 6.51
N ASN A 77 17.68 1.85 5.52
CA ASN A 77 16.77 2.11 4.40
C ASN A 77 15.35 1.59 4.64
N LYS A 78 15.04 1.15 5.87
CA LYS A 78 13.74 0.56 6.21
C LYS A 78 12.90 1.55 6.99
N VAL A 79 11.60 1.56 6.70
CA VAL A 79 10.61 2.35 7.43
C VAL A 79 9.53 1.39 7.94
N LEU A 80 9.42 1.31 9.25
CA LEU A 80 8.41 0.48 9.92
C LEU A 80 7.22 1.36 10.27
N THR A 81 6.02 0.85 10.01
CA THR A 81 4.78 1.61 10.22
C THR A 81 3.75 0.79 10.96
N GLU A 82 3.01 1.43 11.84
CA GLU A 82 1.74 0.91 12.35
C GLU A 82 0.65 1.85 11.86
N ARG A 83 -0.36 1.31 11.15
CA ARG A 83 -1.34 2.12 10.44
C ARG A 83 -2.75 1.56 10.58
N ILE A 84 -3.71 2.43 10.38
CA ILE A 84 -5.06 2.00 9.97
C ILE A 84 -5.22 2.44 8.50
N ASP A 85 -5.41 1.50 7.61
CA ASP A 85 -5.64 1.76 6.19
C ASP A 85 -7.14 1.73 5.91
N HIS A 86 -7.67 2.83 5.36
CA HIS A 86 -9.07 2.95 5.00
C HIS A 86 -9.21 2.94 3.48
N LEU A 87 -9.88 1.92 2.95
CA LEU A 87 -10.28 1.89 1.55
C LEU A 87 -11.60 2.63 1.43
N ARG A 88 -11.64 3.66 0.59
CA ARG A 88 -12.80 4.54 0.47
C ARG A 88 -13.40 4.48 -0.92
N ASN A 89 -14.74 4.50 -0.98
CA ASN A 89 -15.45 4.58 -2.25
C ASN A 89 -15.47 6.02 -2.79
N ALA A 90 -16.12 6.23 -3.93
CA ALA A 90 -16.17 7.54 -4.58
C ALA A 90 -16.87 8.61 -3.72
N ASN A 91 -17.70 8.21 -2.76
CA ASN A 91 -18.38 9.13 -1.84
C ASN A 91 -17.56 9.41 -0.58
N GLY A 92 -16.36 8.83 -0.46
CA GLY A 92 -15.50 9.02 0.71
C GLY A 92 -15.81 8.11 1.88
N GLU A 93 -16.72 7.16 1.73
CA GLU A 93 -17.06 6.21 2.77
C GLU A 93 -16.01 5.11 2.87
N ALA A 94 -15.62 4.72 4.08
CA ALA A 94 -14.71 3.61 4.29
C ALA A 94 -15.47 2.29 4.05
N VAL A 95 -15.13 1.60 2.96
CA VAL A 95 -15.71 0.30 2.63
C VAL A 95 -14.93 -0.85 3.26
N LEU A 96 -13.69 -0.61 3.66
CA LEU A 96 -12.85 -1.57 4.38
C LEU A 96 -11.81 -0.79 5.17
N SER A 97 -11.62 -1.14 6.43
CA SER A 97 -10.56 -0.57 7.28
C SER A 97 -9.73 -1.68 7.87
N LEU A 98 -8.42 -1.57 7.78
CA LEU A 98 -7.48 -2.61 8.21
C LEU A 98 -6.44 -2.02 9.14
N ALA A 99 -6.22 -2.68 10.29
CA ALA A 99 -5.08 -2.40 11.15
C ALA A 99 -3.87 -3.17 10.61
N VAL A 100 -2.79 -2.45 10.30
CA VAL A 100 -1.64 -2.98 9.57
C VAL A 100 -0.34 -2.64 10.28
N MET A 101 0.54 -3.63 10.41
CA MET A 101 1.97 -3.41 10.65
C MET A 101 2.69 -3.62 9.31
N GLY A 102 3.36 -2.61 8.81
CA GLY A 102 4.02 -2.69 7.51
C GLY A 102 5.44 -2.17 7.53
N ILE A 103 6.28 -2.74 6.66
CA ILE A 103 7.66 -2.33 6.49
C ILE A 103 7.93 -2.02 5.02
N PHE A 104 8.57 -0.88 4.79
CA PHE A 104 9.01 -0.44 3.46
C PHE A 104 10.53 -0.47 3.40
N GLU A 105 11.08 -0.89 2.28
CA GLU A 105 12.50 -0.75 1.97
C GLU A 105 12.63 0.27 0.85
N VAL A 106 13.49 1.28 1.04
CA VAL A 106 13.61 2.40 0.12
C VAL A 106 15.03 2.44 -0.47
N GLU A 107 15.12 2.62 -1.78
CA GLU A 107 16.39 2.84 -2.48
C GLU A 107 16.28 4.12 -3.29
N GLY A 108 17.05 5.15 -2.90
CA GLY A 108 16.94 6.47 -3.52
C GLY A 108 15.54 7.05 -3.33
N SER A 109 14.85 7.32 -4.42
CA SER A 109 13.48 7.85 -4.42
C SER A 109 12.43 6.77 -4.67
N LYS A 110 12.82 5.49 -4.69
CA LYS A 110 11.94 4.38 -5.02
C LYS A 110 11.72 3.46 -3.85
N ILE A 111 10.57 2.80 -3.84
CA ILE A 111 10.26 1.72 -2.90
C ILE A 111 10.76 0.43 -3.51
N ALA A 112 11.74 -0.20 -2.86
CA ALA A 112 12.36 -1.44 -3.31
C ALA A 112 11.62 -2.68 -2.79
N GLY A 113 10.90 -2.53 -1.69
CA GLY A 113 10.12 -3.61 -1.10
C GLY A 113 9.07 -3.06 -0.16
N TRP A 114 7.96 -3.80 -0.03
CA TRP A 114 6.87 -3.44 0.88
C TRP A 114 6.21 -4.71 1.37
N ARG A 115 6.14 -4.88 2.69
CA ARG A 115 5.49 -6.04 3.32
C ARG A 115 4.51 -5.55 4.36
N ASP A 116 3.26 -5.93 4.22
CA ASP A 116 2.19 -5.63 5.17
C ASP A 116 1.72 -6.89 5.89
N TYR A 117 1.53 -6.79 7.20
CA TYR A 117 1.09 -7.85 8.10
C TYR A 117 -0.21 -7.42 8.75
N PHE A 118 -1.27 -8.14 8.52
CA PHE A 118 -2.60 -7.83 9.07
C PHE A 118 -3.47 -9.08 9.13
N ASP A 119 -4.57 -9.00 9.86
CA ASP A 119 -5.53 -10.09 9.91
C ASP A 119 -6.27 -10.16 8.56
N THR A 120 -6.02 -11.21 7.80
CA THR A 120 -6.61 -11.40 6.47
C THR A 120 -8.06 -11.93 6.51
N ALA A 121 -8.58 -12.34 7.67
CA ALA A 121 -9.94 -12.82 7.79
C ALA A 121 -10.95 -11.76 7.31
N GLY A 122 -10.70 -10.47 7.58
CA GLY A 122 -11.54 -9.37 7.13
C GLY A 122 -11.50 -9.10 5.64
N THR A 123 -10.55 -9.69 4.90
CA THR A 123 -10.36 -9.47 3.46
C THR A 123 -10.73 -10.68 2.60
N ALA A 124 -11.23 -11.75 3.18
CA ALA A 124 -11.47 -13.01 2.48
C ALA A 124 -12.36 -12.83 1.25
N GLY A 125 -13.43 -12.02 1.36
CA GLY A 125 -14.30 -11.71 0.23
C GLY A 125 -13.71 -10.70 -0.75
N ALA A 126 -12.86 -9.81 -0.27
CA ALA A 126 -12.26 -8.74 -1.07
C ALA A 126 -11.11 -9.25 -1.95
N SER A 127 -10.42 -10.33 -1.57
CA SER A 127 -9.32 -10.89 -2.35
C SER A 127 -9.78 -11.66 -3.59
N GLY A 128 -11.07 -11.72 -3.84
CA GLY A 128 -11.61 -12.35 -5.04
C GLY A 128 -11.69 -13.88 -4.97
N GLY A 129 -11.42 -14.40 -3.77
CA GLY A 129 -11.48 -15.84 -3.54
C GLY A 129 -12.89 -16.31 -3.27
#